data_8fe66ca8626aac784fe8f1abd7b43748
#
_entry.id   8fe66ca8626aac784fe8f1abd7b43748
#
_cell.length_a   1.000
_cell.length_b   1.000
_cell.length_c   1.000
_cell.angle_alpha   90.00
_cell.angle_beta   90.00
_cell.angle_gamma   90.00
#
_symmetry.space_group_name_H-M   'P 1'
#
loop_
_entity.id
_entity.type
_entity.pdbx_description
1 polymer ?
#
loop_
_entity_poly.entity_id
_entity_poly.type
_entity_poly.pdbx_seq_one_letter_code
_entity_poly.pdbx_strand_id
1 'polypeptide(L)'
;MAFKIIHLEDSAMKHSAISRVIKSVVSAEIDWVTDVATGIDKINDAISEGNPYDLAITDMHYPLSPEKEADPEAGDFFVDIVKQKFDHLPVIVCSTYSIKNPDAYGCVWFNEINDWEGNLRNLIIKLAKK
;
A
#
# COMPACT_ATOMS: atom_id res chain seq x y z
N MET A 1 -14.65 -2.96 -14.12
CA MET A 1 -14.01 -1.77 -13.56
C MET A 1 -12.67 -2.11 -12.92
N ALA A 2 -11.70 -1.24 -13.06
CA ALA A 2 -10.38 -1.47 -12.48
C ALA A 2 -10.40 -1.26 -10.97
N PHE A 3 -9.68 -2.11 -10.26
CA PHE A 3 -9.44 -1.99 -8.83
C PHE A 3 -8.41 -0.86 -8.64
N LYS A 4 -8.77 0.18 -7.90
CA LYS A 4 -7.94 1.37 -7.79
C LYS A 4 -7.06 1.32 -6.54
N ILE A 5 -5.74 1.35 -6.74
CA ILE A 5 -4.76 1.14 -5.67
C ILE A 5 -3.79 2.32 -5.60
N ILE A 6 -3.46 2.74 -4.37
CA ILE A 6 -2.35 3.65 -4.14
C ILE A 6 -1.20 2.88 -3.49
N HIS A 7 0.01 3.02 -4.04
CA HIS A 7 1.20 2.31 -3.57
C HIS A 7 2.24 3.32 -3.07
N LEU A 8 2.55 3.26 -1.78
CA LEU A 8 3.51 4.14 -1.11
C LEU A 8 4.82 3.38 -0.92
N GLU A 9 5.80 3.69 -1.75
CA GLU A 9 7.04 2.94 -1.84
C GLU A 9 8.13 3.81 -2.48
N ASP A 10 9.33 3.86 -1.93
CA ASP A 10 10.42 4.64 -2.50
C ASP A 10 11.38 3.83 -3.38
N SER A 11 11.24 2.52 -3.45
CA SER A 11 12.03 1.66 -4.32
C SER A 11 11.28 1.35 -5.61
N ALA A 12 11.80 1.81 -6.75
CA ALA A 12 11.21 1.54 -8.05
C ALA A 12 11.17 0.05 -8.37
N MET A 13 12.20 -0.70 -8.00
CA MET A 13 12.28 -2.13 -8.24
C MET A 13 11.21 -2.89 -7.47
N LYS A 14 11.03 -2.56 -6.20
CA LYS A 14 10.01 -3.19 -5.36
C LYS A 14 8.60 -2.82 -5.83
N HIS A 15 8.39 -1.55 -6.20
CA HIS A 15 7.13 -1.12 -6.79
C HIS A 15 6.78 -1.93 -8.04
N SER A 16 7.73 -2.11 -8.95
CA SER A 16 7.52 -2.88 -10.18
C SER A 16 7.17 -4.34 -9.89
N ALA A 17 7.85 -4.96 -8.93
CA ALA A 17 7.61 -6.35 -8.56
C ALA A 17 6.20 -6.53 -7.98
N ILE A 18 5.80 -5.64 -7.09
CA ILE A 18 4.47 -5.65 -6.47
C ILE A 18 3.38 -5.39 -7.50
N SER A 19 3.57 -4.41 -8.37
CA SER A 19 2.65 -4.06 -9.46
C SER A 19 2.38 -5.26 -10.37
N ARG A 20 3.42 -6.00 -10.71
CA ARG A 20 3.32 -7.18 -11.57
C ARG A 20 2.43 -8.25 -10.93
N VAL A 21 2.61 -8.50 -9.64
CA VAL A 21 1.79 -9.46 -8.90
C VAL A 21 0.32 -9.04 -8.89
N ILE A 22 0.06 -7.77 -8.58
CA ILE A 22 -1.31 -7.24 -8.55
C ILE A 22 -2.00 -7.42 -9.89
N LYS A 23 -1.34 -7.01 -10.96
CA LYS A 23 -1.91 -7.06 -12.32
C LYS A 23 -2.09 -8.49 -12.85
N SER A 24 -1.45 -9.46 -12.20
CA SER A 24 -1.62 -10.88 -12.57
C SER A 24 -2.94 -11.47 -12.06
N VAL A 25 -3.60 -10.82 -11.09
CA VAL A 25 -4.83 -11.36 -10.47
C VAL A 25 -6.05 -10.47 -10.59
N VAL A 26 -5.87 -9.16 -10.79
CA VAL A 26 -6.99 -8.21 -10.95
C VAL A 26 -6.66 -7.19 -12.01
N SER A 27 -7.70 -6.64 -12.64
CA SER A 27 -7.54 -5.44 -13.46
C SER A 27 -7.35 -4.27 -12.50
N ALA A 28 -6.19 -3.64 -12.51
CA ALA A 28 -5.83 -2.62 -11.52
C ALA A 28 -5.28 -1.35 -12.16
N GLU A 29 -5.66 -0.23 -11.55
CA GLU A 29 -5.07 1.08 -11.78
C GLU A 29 -4.25 1.39 -10.52
N ILE A 30 -2.93 1.55 -10.67
CA ILE A 30 -2.03 1.73 -9.53
C ILE A 30 -1.36 3.09 -9.62
N ASP A 31 -1.60 3.93 -8.61
CA ASP A 31 -0.89 5.21 -8.47
C ASP A 31 0.27 5.01 -7.49
N TRP A 32 1.45 5.40 -7.92
CA TRP A 32 2.67 5.22 -7.14
C TRP A 32 3.14 6.55 -6.58
N VAL A 33 3.36 6.61 -5.27
CA VAL A 33 3.95 7.76 -4.58
C VAL A 33 5.12 7.29 -3.71
N THR A 34 6.01 8.22 -3.38
CA THR A 34 7.25 7.87 -2.69
C THR A 34 7.33 8.43 -1.26
N ASP A 35 6.27 9.05 -0.77
CA ASP A 35 6.22 9.58 0.59
C ASP A 35 4.79 9.59 1.13
N VAL A 36 4.67 9.66 2.45
CA VAL A 36 3.36 9.62 3.13
C VAL A 36 2.49 10.83 2.79
N ALA A 37 3.07 12.03 2.85
CA ALA A 37 2.30 13.28 2.63
C ALA A 37 1.66 13.31 1.25
N THR A 38 2.40 12.97 0.21
CA THR A 38 1.88 12.92 -1.15
C THR A 38 0.77 11.87 -1.27
N GLY A 39 0.95 10.72 -0.61
CA GLY A 39 -0.07 9.67 -0.59
C GLY A 39 -1.37 10.13 0.04
N ILE A 40 -1.30 10.81 1.19
CA ILE A 40 -2.47 11.34 1.88
C ILE A 40 -3.21 12.36 1.00
N ASP A 41 -2.46 13.26 0.34
CA ASP A 41 -3.05 14.24 -0.57
C ASP A 41 -3.81 13.56 -1.72
N LYS A 42 -3.23 12.52 -2.31
CA LYS A 42 -3.89 11.77 -3.38
C LYS A 42 -5.14 11.05 -2.90
N ILE A 43 -5.12 10.50 -1.69
CA ILE A 43 -6.30 9.85 -1.10
C ILE A 43 -7.44 10.87 -0.93
N ASN A 44 -7.12 12.05 -0.39
CA ASN A 44 -8.09 13.13 -0.22
C ASN A 44 -8.66 13.58 -1.56
N ASP A 45 -7.80 13.78 -2.56
CA ASP A 45 -8.21 14.20 -3.90
C ASP A 45 -9.15 13.17 -4.53
N ALA A 46 -8.83 11.89 -4.42
CA ALA A 46 -9.65 10.82 -4.96
C ALA A 46 -11.05 10.80 -4.33
N ILE A 47 -11.13 11.01 -3.02
CA ILE A 47 -12.42 11.07 -2.31
C ILE A 47 -13.22 12.29 -2.80
N SER A 48 -12.56 13.46 -2.92
CA SER A 48 -13.21 14.69 -3.39
C SER A 48 -13.75 14.56 -4.80
N GLU A 49 -13.07 13.78 -5.65
CA GLU A 49 -13.48 13.54 -7.03
C GLU A 49 -14.53 12.44 -7.17
N GLY A 50 -14.94 11.82 -6.08
CA GLY A 50 -15.92 10.74 -6.10
C GLY A 50 -15.37 9.41 -6.62
N ASN A 51 -14.07 9.25 -6.63
CA ASN A 51 -13.40 8.04 -7.14
C ASN A 51 -12.33 7.56 -6.16
N PRO A 52 -12.71 7.11 -4.95
CA PRO A 52 -11.76 6.73 -3.91
C PRO A 52 -10.97 5.48 -4.26
N TYR A 53 -9.82 5.32 -3.61
CA TYR A 53 -9.02 4.10 -3.72
C TYR A 53 -9.72 2.93 -3.05
N ASP A 54 -9.52 1.74 -3.62
CA ASP A 54 -10.03 0.47 -3.08
C ASP A 54 -9.05 -0.15 -2.09
N LEU A 55 -7.77 0.18 -2.22
CA LEU A 55 -6.70 -0.41 -1.42
C LEU A 55 -5.49 0.52 -1.38
N ALA A 56 -4.81 0.58 -0.24
CA ALA A 56 -3.49 1.19 -0.13
C ALA A 56 -2.47 0.10 0.21
N ILE A 57 -1.32 0.13 -0.45
CA ILE A 57 -0.19 -0.74 -0.13
C ILE A 57 0.95 0.17 0.28
N THR A 58 1.53 -0.07 1.44
CA THR A 58 2.60 0.77 1.98
C THR A 58 3.83 -0.05 2.36
N ASP A 59 5.02 0.51 2.11
CA ASP A 59 6.25 0.04 2.72
C ASP A 59 6.29 0.53 4.17
N MET A 60 7.29 0.11 4.91
CA MET A 60 7.51 0.53 6.29
C MET A 60 8.51 1.67 6.38
N HIS A 61 9.61 1.59 5.62
CA HIS A 61 10.73 2.51 5.68
C HIS A 61 10.80 3.36 4.42
N TYR A 62 10.25 4.58 4.48
CA TYR A 62 10.28 5.53 3.36
C TYR A 62 9.98 6.94 3.91
N PRO A 63 10.14 8.01 3.10
CA PRO A 63 9.99 9.37 3.61
C PRO A 63 8.56 9.71 4.07
N LEU A 64 8.44 10.53 5.13
CA LEU A 64 7.15 11.07 5.55
C LEU A 64 6.68 12.19 4.63
N SER A 65 7.61 12.90 3.99
CA SER A 65 7.30 13.96 3.03
C SER A 65 8.43 14.04 2.01
N PRO A 66 8.21 14.74 0.86
CA PRO A 66 9.18 14.73 -0.24
C PRO A 66 10.59 15.17 0.10
N GLU A 67 10.74 16.04 1.09
CA GLU A 67 12.04 16.61 1.45
C GLU A 67 12.72 15.92 2.63
N LYS A 68 12.09 14.89 3.17
CA LYS A 68 12.60 14.19 4.35
C LYS A 68 13.38 12.94 3.96
N GLU A 69 14.26 12.52 4.86
CA GLU A 69 14.91 11.23 4.75
C GLU A 69 13.91 10.11 5.07
N ALA A 70 14.22 8.90 4.67
CA ALA A 70 13.38 7.75 4.94
C ALA A 70 13.22 7.54 6.46
N ASP A 71 11.99 7.31 6.89
CA ASP A 71 11.63 7.10 8.29
C ASP A 71 11.31 5.62 8.49
N PRO A 72 11.91 4.95 9.48
CA PRO A 72 11.69 3.52 9.67
C PRO A 72 10.30 3.14 10.14
N GLU A 73 9.50 4.11 10.58
CA GLU A 73 8.13 3.87 11.06
C GLU A 73 7.08 4.53 10.18
N ALA A 74 7.44 4.97 8.98
CA ALA A 74 6.52 5.66 8.07
C ALA A 74 5.29 4.82 7.75
N GLY A 75 5.45 3.51 7.55
CA GLY A 75 4.34 2.61 7.27
C GLY A 75 3.33 2.56 8.41
N ASP A 76 3.80 2.44 9.64
CA ASP A 76 2.93 2.44 10.81
C ASP A 76 2.21 3.78 10.97
N PHE A 77 2.92 4.86 10.74
CA PHE A 77 2.35 6.21 10.78
C PHE A 77 1.24 6.36 9.73
N PHE A 78 1.48 5.87 8.53
CA PHE A 78 0.47 5.90 7.47
C PHE A 78 -0.77 5.08 7.85
N VAL A 79 -0.59 3.87 8.38
CA VAL A 79 -1.70 3.01 8.83
C VAL A 79 -2.54 3.73 9.89
N ASP A 80 -1.90 4.39 10.84
CA ASP A 80 -2.60 5.15 11.89
C ASP A 80 -3.45 6.29 11.31
N ILE A 81 -2.91 7.03 10.34
CA ILE A 81 -3.64 8.11 9.69
C ILE A 81 -4.87 7.57 8.97
N VAL A 82 -4.70 6.46 8.23
CA VAL A 82 -5.80 5.85 7.49
C VAL A 82 -6.90 5.37 8.44
N LYS A 83 -6.52 4.74 9.54
CA LYS A 83 -7.47 4.28 10.55
C LYS A 83 -8.31 5.43 11.11
N GLN A 84 -7.70 6.58 11.33
CA GLN A 84 -8.37 7.74 11.91
C GLN A 84 -9.20 8.53 10.90
N LYS A 85 -8.72 8.67 9.67
CA LYS A 85 -9.32 9.58 8.68
C LYS A 85 -9.97 8.87 7.50
N PHE A 86 -9.56 7.66 7.18
CA PHE A 86 -10.02 6.91 6.01
C PHE A 86 -10.31 5.47 6.39
N ASP A 87 -11.10 5.28 7.41
CA ASP A 87 -11.34 3.97 8.04
C ASP A 87 -11.94 2.92 7.09
N HIS A 88 -12.50 3.35 5.96
CA HIS A 88 -13.02 2.46 4.92
C HIS A 88 -11.93 1.90 4.00
N LEU A 89 -10.71 2.46 4.03
CA LEU A 89 -9.64 2.08 3.13
C LEU A 89 -8.77 0.98 3.75
N PRO A 90 -8.77 -0.24 3.19
CA PRO A 90 -7.88 -1.29 3.69
C PRO A 90 -6.43 -0.97 3.31
N VAL A 91 -5.49 -1.31 4.20
CA VAL A 91 -4.06 -1.10 3.99
C VAL A 91 -3.33 -2.42 4.13
N ILE A 92 -2.50 -2.74 3.13
CA ILE A 92 -1.56 -3.86 3.19
C ILE A 92 -0.17 -3.28 3.40
N VAL A 93 0.54 -3.74 4.44
CA VAL A 93 1.94 -3.39 4.64
C VAL A 93 2.80 -4.43 3.93
N CYS A 94 3.65 -3.99 3.01
CA CYS A 94 4.56 -4.87 2.28
C CYS A 94 5.98 -4.39 2.51
N SER A 95 6.72 -5.09 3.36
CA SER A 95 8.02 -4.65 3.86
C SER A 95 9.09 -5.73 3.71
N THR A 96 10.35 -5.30 3.56
CA THR A 96 11.49 -6.22 3.60
C THR A 96 11.76 -6.75 5.01
N TYR A 97 11.12 -6.15 6.02
CA TYR A 97 11.15 -6.65 7.39
C TYR A 97 9.86 -7.40 7.70
N SER A 98 9.94 -8.37 8.62
CA SER A 98 8.75 -9.07 9.10
C SER A 98 8.02 -8.15 10.08
N ILE A 99 6.91 -7.57 9.63
CA ILE A 99 6.15 -6.58 10.38
C ILE A 99 4.80 -7.17 10.79
N LYS A 100 4.36 -6.80 11.99
CA LYS A 100 3.00 -7.08 12.46
C LYS A 100 2.35 -5.76 12.81
N ASN A 101 1.24 -5.44 12.13
CA ASN A 101 0.44 -4.27 12.45
C ASN A 101 -1.02 -4.71 12.50
N PRO A 102 -1.63 -4.75 13.71
CA PRO A 102 -3.00 -5.26 13.86
C PRO A 102 -4.06 -4.38 13.20
N ASP A 103 -3.74 -3.12 12.88
CA ASP A 103 -4.66 -2.22 12.22
C ASP A 103 -4.58 -2.32 10.69
N ALA A 104 -3.59 -3.02 10.16
CA ALA A 104 -3.49 -3.28 8.73
C ALA A 104 -4.40 -4.43 8.33
N TYR A 105 -4.88 -4.40 7.09
CA TYR A 105 -5.65 -5.52 6.52
C TYR A 105 -4.79 -6.78 6.44
N GLY A 106 -3.51 -6.61 6.12
CA GLY A 106 -2.55 -7.69 6.10
C GLY A 106 -1.13 -7.15 6.01
N CYS A 107 -0.18 -8.01 6.34
CA CYS A 107 1.24 -7.68 6.25
C CYS A 107 1.94 -8.74 5.40
N VAL A 108 2.70 -8.29 4.42
CA VAL A 108 3.46 -9.16 3.51
C VAL A 108 4.95 -8.94 3.77
N TRP A 109 5.67 -10.01 4.02
CA TRP A 109 7.11 -9.96 4.18
C TRP A 109 7.78 -10.14 2.82
N PHE A 110 8.24 -9.05 2.23
CA PHE A 110 8.88 -9.00 0.92
C PHE A 110 10.29 -9.58 1.04
N ASN A 111 10.40 -10.90 0.93
CA ASN A 111 11.64 -11.63 1.13
C ASN A 111 11.62 -12.89 0.28
N GLU A 112 12.73 -13.19 -0.40
CA GLU A 112 12.83 -14.33 -1.32
C GLU A 112 12.68 -15.69 -0.64
N ILE A 113 12.95 -15.80 0.64
CA ILE A 113 12.81 -17.04 1.41
C ILE A 113 11.34 -17.40 1.61
N ASN A 114 10.48 -16.41 1.56
CA ASN A 114 9.07 -16.48 1.85
C ASN A 114 8.28 -16.32 0.53
N ASP A 115 7.13 -16.96 0.43
CA ASP A 115 6.25 -16.80 -0.74
C ASP A 115 5.45 -15.48 -0.64
N TRP A 116 6.15 -14.36 -0.74
CA TRP A 116 5.52 -13.05 -0.63
C TRP A 116 4.52 -12.80 -1.77
N GLU A 117 4.80 -13.32 -2.96
CA GLU A 117 3.92 -13.14 -4.11
C GLU A 117 2.58 -13.84 -3.91
N GLY A 118 2.60 -15.08 -3.44
CA GLY A 118 1.38 -15.83 -3.12
C GLY A 118 0.60 -15.19 -1.97
N ASN A 119 1.31 -14.71 -0.95
CA ASN A 119 0.68 -14.03 0.18
C ASN A 119 -0.03 -12.76 -0.27
N LEU A 120 0.64 -11.95 -1.09
CA LEU A 120 0.04 -10.72 -1.62
C LEU A 120 -1.17 -11.03 -2.52
N ARG A 121 -1.04 -12.00 -3.42
CA ARG A 121 -2.14 -12.43 -4.30
C ARG A 121 -3.38 -12.81 -3.50
N ASN A 122 -3.19 -13.61 -2.46
CA ASN A 122 -4.30 -14.07 -1.63
C ASN A 122 -5.04 -12.93 -0.95
N LEU A 123 -4.31 -11.95 -0.42
CA LEU A 123 -4.92 -10.77 0.20
C LEU A 123 -5.73 -9.95 -0.82
N ILE A 124 -5.18 -9.76 -2.01
CA ILE A 124 -5.87 -9.00 -3.06
C ILE A 124 -7.12 -9.71 -3.55
N ILE A 125 -7.03 -11.02 -3.75
CA ILE A 125 -8.18 -11.82 -4.17
C ILE A 125 -9.32 -11.72 -3.15
N LYS A 126 -9.00 -11.79 -1.86
CA LYS A 126 -10.02 -11.66 -0.81
C LYS A 126 -10.71 -10.30 -0.84
N LEU A 127 -9.94 -9.23 -1.05
CA LEU A 127 -10.50 -7.88 -1.15
C LEU A 127 -11.38 -7.73 -2.39
N ALA A 128 -10.94 -8.25 -3.51
CA ALA A 128 -11.66 -8.11 -4.78
C ALA A 128 -12.98 -8.89 -4.81
N LYS A 129 -13.14 -9.89 -3.95
CA LYS A 129 -14.36 -10.70 -3.87
C LYS A 129 -15.46 -10.10 -3.01
N LYS A 130 -15.16 -9.07 -2.26
CA LYS A 130 -16.17 -8.44 -1.37
C LYS A 130 -17.15 -7.55 -2.11
#